data_cd126fa4b63b6544a800bd05f2f21db3
#
_entry.id   cd126fa4b63b6544a800bd05f2f21db3
#
_cell.length_a   1.000
_cell.length_b   1.000
_cell.length_c   1.000
_cell.angle_alpha   90.00
_cell.angle_beta   90.00
_cell.angle_gamma   90.00
#
_symmetry.space_group_name_H-M   'P 1'
#
loop_
_entity.id
_entity.type
_entity.pdbx_description
1 polymer ?
#
loop_
_entity_poly.entity_id
_entity_poly.type
_entity_poly.pdbx_seq_one_letter_code
_entity_poly.pdbx_strand_id
1 'polypeptide(L)'
;MSELYYNAAPNATRVAAPLASPRTYPTAKPARVYLFGTCVVDIFFPSAGLDAIRLLEREGITVNYPQGQSCCGQPAYTSGYTDQARTVAASQLALFSEPWPVVVPSGSCAGMFREHYPALFKGDPVRREQAQALADRTYELAEFLLHVCQVTLNDQGAPLKVAVHTSCSARREMNTHVHGRALLAQLSQVERVDHSHESECCGFGGTFSVRMPDIAGAMVADKTRYLMDSGADQMIT
;
A
#
# COMPACT_ATOMS: atom_id res chain seq x y z
N MET A 1 1.42 -38.87 -9.83
CA MET A 1 2.33 -38.30 -8.79
C MET A 1 1.95 -36.87 -8.54
N SER A 2 0.76 -36.61 -7.94
CA SER A 2 0.19 -35.27 -7.74
C SER A 2 -0.57 -35.12 -6.42
N GLU A 3 -0.23 -35.90 -5.38
CA GLU A 3 -0.98 -35.84 -4.10
C GLU A 3 -0.12 -35.54 -2.86
N LEU A 4 1.08 -34.99 -3.01
CA LEU A 4 2.02 -34.91 -1.88
C LEU A 4 2.23 -33.52 -1.28
N TYR A 5 1.43 -32.47 -1.63
CA TYR A 5 1.70 -31.11 -1.10
C TYR A 5 0.51 -30.37 -0.44
N TYR A 6 -0.58 -31.07 -0.09
CA TYR A 6 -1.75 -30.38 0.49
C TYR A 6 -2.34 -31.09 1.71
N ASN A 7 -1.50 -31.31 2.72
CA ASN A 7 -1.98 -31.63 4.08
C ASN A 7 -1.27 -30.76 5.11
N ALA A 8 -1.48 -29.44 5.04
CA ALA A 8 -1.21 -28.58 6.18
C ALA A 8 -2.44 -28.63 7.09
N ALA A 9 -2.27 -29.14 8.30
CA ALA A 9 -3.32 -29.26 9.31
C ALA A 9 -4.02 -27.91 9.54
N PRO A 10 -5.35 -27.89 9.71
CA PRO A 10 -6.15 -26.66 9.82
C PRO A 10 -5.98 -25.89 11.15
N ASN A 11 -5.03 -26.21 12.00
CA ASN A 11 -4.87 -25.65 13.34
C ASN A 11 -3.42 -25.30 13.73
N ALA A 12 -2.58 -24.86 12.80
CA ALA A 12 -1.39 -24.16 13.21
C ALA A 12 -1.83 -22.75 13.63
N THR A 13 -1.90 -22.48 14.92
CA THR A 13 -2.00 -21.15 15.50
C THR A 13 -0.84 -20.33 14.94
N ARG A 14 -1.06 -19.61 13.86
CA ARG A 14 -0.09 -18.63 13.36
C ARG A 14 0.05 -17.59 14.46
N VAL A 15 1.18 -17.59 15.14
CA VAL A 15 1.59 -16.47 15.97
C VAL A 15 1.51 -15.25 15.05
N ALA A 16 0.54 -14.38 15.31
CA ALA A 16 0.44 -13.12 14.61
C ALA A 16 1.79 -12.42 14.80
N ALA A 17 2.43 -12.01 13.71
CA ALA A 17 3.60 -11.14 13.81
C ALA A 17 3.20 -9.97 14.72
N PRO A 18 4.07 -9.55 15.65
CA PRO A 18 3.76 -8.45 16.54
C PRO A 18 3.35 -7.27 15.65
N LEU A 19 2.16 -6.72 15.89
CA LEU A 19 1.71 -5.49 15.27
C LEU A 19 2.82 -4.46 15.49
N ALA A 20 3.24 -3.80 14.44
CA ALA A 20 4.19 -2.69 14.56
C ALA A 20 3.72 -1.78 15.71
N SER A 21 4.66 -1.29 16.51
CA SER A 21 4.34 -0.41 17.65
C SER A 21 3.32 0.64 17.24
N PRO A 22 2.30 0.92 18.07
CA PRO A 22 1.24 1.84 17.70
C PRO A 22 1.84 3.19 17.30
N ARG A 23 1.60 3.60 16.05
CA ARG A 23 2.08 4.87 15.52
C ARG A 23 1.31 6.01 16.18
N THR A 24 2.02 7.06 16.57
CA THR A 24 1.39 8.31 16.98
C THR A 24 1.05 9.15 15.75
N TYR A 25 -0.20 9.59 15.67
CA TYR A 25 -0.68 10.43 14.56
C TYR A 25 -0.75 11.90 14.98
N PRO A 26 -0.59 12.85 14.04
CA PRO A 26 -0.80 14.27 14.30
C PRO A 26 -2.23 14.53 14.81
N THR A 27 -2.36 15.42 15.78
CA THR A 27 -3.68 15.82 16.34
C THR A 27 -4.41 16.84 15.47
N ALA A 28 -3.69 17.52 14.57
CA ALA A 28 -4.23 18.50 13.66
C ALA A 28 -3.95 18.08 12.20
N LYS A 29 -4.92 18.36 11.31
CA LYS A 29 -4.73 18.17 9.88
C LYS A 29 -3.63 19.10 9.37
N PRO A 30 -2.68 18.61 8.56
CA PRO A 30 -1.68 19.46 7.94
C PRO A 30 -2.33 20.33 6.85
N ALA A 31 -1.85 21.56 6.68
CA ALA A 31 -2.31 22.43 5.62
C ALA A 31 -1.85 21.97 4.22
N ARG A 32 -0.74 21.24 4.17
CA ARG A 32 -0.12 20.76 2.92
C ARG A 32 0.41 19.36 3.08
N VAL A 33 0.36 18.59 1.98
CA VAL A 33 0.99 17.28 1.85
C VAL A 33 1.70 17.16 0.51
N TYR A 34 2.66 16.26 0.46
CA TYR A 34 3.13 15.71 -0.80
C TYR A 34 2.28 14.52 -1.19
N LEU A 35 1.99 14.36 -2.48
CA LEU A 35 1.49 13.12 -3.05
C LEU A 35 2.62 12.42 -3.80
N PHE A 36 2.89 11.17 -3.46
CA PHE A 36 3.73 10.28 -4.25
C PHE A 36 2.84 9.46 -5.18
N GLY A 37 2.85 9.80 -6.48
CA GLY A 37 1.93 9.24 -7.47
C GLY A 37 2.13 7.76 -7.77
N THR A 38 3.25 7.19 -7.44
CA THR A 38 3.69 5.82 -7.76
C THR A 38 3.67 5.49 -9.26
N CYS A 39 4.60 4.68 -9.74
CA CYS A 39 4.68 4.37 -11.18
C CYS A 39 3.46 3.60 -11.69
N VAL A 40 2.85 2.74 -10.85
CA VAL A 40 1.67 1.95 -11.26
C VAL A 40 0.43 2.83 -11.35
N VAL A 41 0.20 3.70 -10.38
CA VAL A 41 -0.94 4.61 -10.38
C VAL A 41 -0.80 5.61 -11.53
N ASP A 42 0.37 6.23 -11.68
CA ASP A 42 0.60 7.25 -12.70
C ASP A 42 0.44 6.71 -14.14
N ILE A 43 0.93 5.50 -14.42
CA ILE A 43 0.92 4.92 -15.76
C ILE A 43 -0.38 4.18 -16.09
N PHE A 44 -0.90 3.39 -15.14
CA PHE A 44 -2.00 2.47 -15.42
C PHE A 44 -3.35 2.91 -14.84
N PHE A 45 -3.35 3.68 -13.75
CA PHE A 45 -4.56 4.08 -13.02
C PHE A 45 -4.56 5.55 -12.63
N PRO A 46 -4.33 6.48 -13.56
CA PRO A 46 -4.20 7.91 -13.24
C PRO A 46 -5.45 8.49 -12.57
N SER A 47 -6.62 7.94 -12.85
CA SER A 47 -7.86 8.33 -12.16
C SER A 47 -7.79 8.12 -10.66
N ALA A 48 -7.19 7.02 -10.19
CA ALA A 48 -7.04 6.75 -8.76
C ALA A 48 -6.13 7.79 -8.08
N GLY A 49 -5.07 8.23 -8.78
CA GLY A 49 -4.21 9.32 -8.29
C GLY A 49 -4.95 10.66 -8.21
N LEU A 50 -5.74 10.98 -9.22
CA LEU A 50 -6.57 12.19 -9.23
C LEU A 50 -7.66 12.15 -8.15
N ASP A 51 -8.26 11.01 -7.92
CA ASP A 51 -9.26 10.85 -6.85
C ASP A 51 -8.63 10.96 -5.46
N ALA A 52 -7.39 10.47 -5.27
CA ALA A 52 -6.64 10.71 -4.05
C ALA A 52 -6.40 12.20 -3.80
N ILE A 53 -6.05 12.97 -4.84
CA ILE A 53 -5.92 14.43 -4.75
C ILE A 53 -7.25 15.06 -4.34
N ARG A 54 -8.34 14.73 -5.04
CA ARG A 54 -9.69 15.27 -4.74
C ARG A 54 -10.14 14.98 -3.32
N LEU A 55 -9.88 13.78 -2.81
CA LEU A 55 -10.20 13.41 -1.42
C LEU A 55 -9.42 14.28 -0.43
N LEU A 56 -8.13 14.48 -0.64
CA LEU A 56 -7.29 15.31 0.22
C LEU A 56 -7.70 16.79 0.17
N GLU A 57 -8.01 17.33 -1.02
CA GLU A 57 -8.46 18.69 -1.21
C GLU A 57 -9.84 18.94 -0.58
N ARG A 58 -10.75 17.96 -0.60
CA ARG A 58 -12.04 18.04 0.12
C ARG A 58 -11.87 18.14 1.64
N GLU A 59 -10.76 17.61 2.16
CA GLU A 59 -10.38 17.75 3.56
C GLU A 59 -9.67 19.10 3.87
N GLY A 60 -9.59 20.02 2.90
CA GLY A 60 -8.96 21.32 3.03
C GLY A 60 -7.43 21.30 2.95
N ILE A 61 -6.85 20.22 2.42
CA ILE A 61 -5.41 20.00 2.35
C ILE A 61 -4.89 20.38 0.95
N THR A 62 -3.91 21.25 0.88
CA THR A 62 -3.22 21.55 -0.40
C THR A 62 -2.29 20.39 -0.76
N VAL A 63 -2.49 19.80 -1.93
CA VAL A 63 -1.64 18.70 -2.43
C VAL A 63 -0.53 19.23 -3.31
N ASN A 64 0.71 18.93 -2.96
CA ASN A 64 1.88 19.20 -3.77
C ASN A 64 2.34 17.91 -4.46
N TYR A 65 2.45 17.97 -5.79
CA TYR A 65 2.93 16.85 -6.61
C TYR A 65 4.29 17.22 -7.22
N PRO A 66 5.42 16.84 -6.58
CA PRO A 66 6.74 17.16 -7.13
C PRO A 66 6.94 16.55 -8.51
N GLN A 67 7.41 17.34 -9.45
CA GLN A 67 7.79 16.84 -10.77
C GLN A 67 9.09 16.02 -10.66
N GLY A 68 9.27 15.06 -11.56
CA GLY A 68 10.44 14.19 -11.56
C GLY A 68 10.34 12.99 -10.63
N GLN A 69 9.18 12.71 -10.07
CA GLN A 69 8.91 11.46 -9.37
C GLN A 69 9.13 10.26 -10.31
N SER A 70 9.58 9.15 -9.76
CA SER A 70 9.76 7.90 -10.47
C SER A 70 9.24 6.72 -9.62
N CYS A 71 9.69 5.52 -9.91
CA CYS A 71 9.39 4.35 -9.08
C CYS A 71 9.93 4.54 -7.65
N CYS A 72 9.29 3.94 -6.65
CA CYS A 72 9.80 3.89 -5.27
C CYS A 72 11.08 3.05 -5.10
N GLY A 73 11.49 2.30 -6.12
CA GLY A 73 12.65 1.41 -6.07
C GLY A 73 12.36 -0.01 -5.55
N GLN A 74 11.13 -0.32 -5.14
CA GLN A 74 10.78 -1.64 -4.62
C GLN A 74 11.12 -2.79 -5.58
N PRO A 75 10.86 -2.73 -6.89
CA PRO A 75 11.22 -3.81 -7.81
C PRO A 75 12.71 -4.14 -7.82
N ALA A 76 13.58 -3.13 -7.76
CA ALA A 76 15.02 -3.33 -7.65
C ALA A 76 15.40 -3.93 -6.29
N TYR A 77 14.81 -3.38 -5.21
CA TYR A 77 15.06 -3.84 -3.84
C TYR A 77 14.70 -5.32 -3.66
N THR A 78 13.48 -5.72 -4.04
CA THR A 78 13.00 -7.10 -3.89
C THR A 78 13.71 -8.10 -4.80
N SER A 79 14.37 -7.62 -5.85
CA SER A 79 15.19 -8.44 -6.76
C SER A 79 16.65 -8.52 -6.35
N GLY A 80 17.05 -7.90 -5.23
CA GLY A 80 18.42 -7.92 -4.72
C GLY A 80 19.34 -6.87 -5.37
N TYR A 81 18.83 -5.99 -6.23
CA TYR A 81 19.60 -4.90 -6.84
C TYR A 81 19.66 -3.69 -5.89
N THR A 82 20.37 -3.87 -4.76
CA THR A 82 20.38 -2.90 -3.66
C THR A 82 20.97 -1.54 -4.06
N ASP A 83 22.01 -1.53 -4.91
CA ASP A 83 22.65 -0.28 -5.34
C ASP A 83 21.73 0.53 -6.25
N GLN A 84 21.01 -0.13 -7.15
CA GLN A 84 20.00 0.51 -8.00
C GLN A 84 18.83 1.04 -7.15
N ALA A 85 18.35 0.23 -6.19
CA ALA A 85 17.32 0.67 -5.25
C ALA A 85 17.78 1.89 -4.44
N ARG A 86 19.03 1.94 -4.00
CA ARG A 86 19.64 3.08 -3.28
C ARG A 86 19.73 4.32 -4.17
N THR A 87 20.08 4.17 -5.44
CA THR A 87 20.11 5.28 -6.41
C THR A 87 18.74 5.89 -6.59
N VAL A 88 17.71 5.06 -6.80
CA VAL A 88 16.32 5.52 -6.90
C VAL A 88 15.86 6.19 -5.61
N ALA A 89 16.13 5.58 -4.45
CA ALA A 89 15.76 6.15 -3.16
C ALA A 89 16.40 7.53 -2.94
N ALA A 90 17.68 7.71 -3.31
CA ALA A 90 18.36 9.00 -3.19
C ALA A 90 17.70 10.09 -4.05
N SER A 91 17.24 9.76 -5.25
CA SER A 91 16.53 10.71 -6.11
C SER A 91 15.16 11.11 -5.52
N GLN A 92 14.44 10.17 -4.91
CA GLN A 92 13.17 10.45 -4.26
C GLN A 92 13.36 11.30 -2.99
N LEU A 93 14.39 11.05 -2.17
CA LEU A 93 14.69 11.88 -1.00
C LEU A 93 14.85 13.36 -1.35
N ALA A 94 15.47 13.66 -2.49
CA ALA A 94 15.70 15.02 -2.93
C ALA A 94 14.41 15.77 -3.32
N LEU A 95 13.33 15.05 -3.71
CA LEU A 95 12.07 15.64 -4.13
C LEU A 95 11.17 16.06 -2.96
N PHE A 96 11.30 15.40 -1.82
CA PHE A 96 10.46 15.63 -0.64
C PHE A 96 11.23 16.44 0.41
N SER A 97 11.67 17.66 0.05
CA SER A 97 12.55 18.49 0.88
C SER A 97 11.86 19.14 2.07
N GLU A 98 10.58 19.51 1.89
CA GLU A 98 9.81 20.16 2.96
C GLU A 98 9.33 19.14 3.99
N PRO A 99 9.09 19.54 5.26
CA PRO A 99 8.67 18.63 6.32
C PRO A 99 7.19 18.21 6.24
N TRP A 100 6.56 18.34 5.08
CA TRP A 100 5.15 17.97 4.90
C TRP A 100 4.98 16.45 4.86
N PRO A 101 3.84 15.92 5.32
CA PRO A 101 3.52 14.51 5.16
C PRO A 101 3.56 14.07 3.69
N VAL A 102 4.00 12.86 3.45
CA VAL A 102 3.97 12.23 2.12
C VAL A 102 2.86 11.19 2.12
N VAL A 103 1.83 11.42 1.32
CA VAL A 103 0.70 10.51 1.15
C VAL A 103 0.92 9.67 -0.10
N VAL A 104 0.77 8.36 0.05
CA VAL A 104 1.06 7.38 -1.00
C VAL A 104 -0.17 6.51 -1.25
N PRO A 105 -0.83 6.58 -2.42
CA PRO A 105 -1.99 5.75 -2.75
C PRO A 105 -1.58 4.33 -3.20
N SER A 106 -0.61 3.75 -2.52
CA SER A 106 -0.13 2.38 -2.74
C SER A 106 0.61 1.89 -1.52
N GLY A 107 0.07 0.91 -0.83
CA GLY A 107 0.65 0.40 0.41
C GLY A 107 2.06 -0.18 0.24
N SER A 108 2.36 -0.82 -0.88
CA SER A 108 3.70 -1.39 -1.11
C SER A 108 4.77 -0.30 -1.33
N CYS A 109 4.42 0.79 -2.00
CA CYS A 109 5.33 1.92 -2.17
C CYS A 109 5.51 2.71 -0.86
N ALA A 110 4.44 2.87 -0.08
CA ALA A 110 4.51 3.46 1.25
C ALA A 110 5.41 2.64 2.19
N GLY A 111 5.28 1.31 2.16
CA GLY A 111 6.15 0.38 2.89
C GLY A 111 7.61 0.51 2.46
N MET A 112 7.88 0.65 1.15
CA MET A 112 9.24 0.86 0.67
C MET A 112 9.87 2.13 1.27
N PHE A 113 9.16 3.24 1.34
CA PHE A 113 9.64 4.48 1.95
C PHE A 113 9.83 4.33 3.47
N ARG A 114 8.86 3.72 4.13
CA ARG A 114 8.78 3.69 5.59
C ARG A 114 9.70 2.67 6.22
N GLU A 115 9.75 1.46 5.66
CA GLU A 115 10.46 0.33 6.27
C GLU A 115 11.87 0.12 5.66
N HIS A 116 12.04 0.42 4.38
CA HIS A 116 13.24 -0.02 3.66
C HIS A 116 14.22 1.10 3.32
N TYR A 117 13.75 2.35 3.11
CA TYR A 117 14.66 3.45 2.78
C TYR A 117 15.74 3.69 3.84
N PRO A 118 15.44 3.74 5.16
CA PRO A 118 16.48 3.94 6.17
C PRO A 118 17.55 2.84 6.14
N ALA A 119 17.17 1.60 5.84
CA ALA A 119 18.07 0.47 5.77
C ALA A 119 18.97 0.51 4.52
N LEU A 120 18.48 1.05 3.39
CA LEU A 120 19.28 1.23 2.17
C LEU A 120 20.51 2.13 2.38
N PHE A 121 20.41 3.08 3.30
CA PHE A 121 21.47 4.05 3.60
C PHE A 121 22.26 3.74 4.89
N LYS A 122 22.29 2.47 5.32
CA LYS A 122 22.99 2.06 6.55
C LYS A 122 24.44 2.52 6.61
N GLY A 123 25.14 2.62 5.47
CA GLY A 123 26.54 3.08 5.35
C GLY A 123 26.71 4.58 5.13
N ASP A 124 25.61 5.37 5.07
CA ASP A 124 25.61 6.82 4.84
C ASP A 124 24.73 7.48 5.92
N PRO A 125 25.33 7.96 7.03
CA PRO A 125 24.56 8.52 8.15
C PRO A 125 23.66 9.69 7.76
N VAL A 126 24.12 10.56 6.88
CA VAL A 126 23.37 11.76 6.45
C VAL A 126 22.12 11.35 5.67
N ARG A 127 22.28 10.50 4.65
CA ARG A 127 21.14 10.02 3.87
C ARG A 127 20.22 9.11 4.68
N ARG A 128 20.75 8.38 5.63
CA ARG A 128 19.94 7.57 6.54
C ARG A 128 19.05 8.42 7.41
N GLU A 129 19.55 9.53 7.95
CA GLU A 129 18.72 10.49 8.72
C GLU A 129 17.64 11.11 7.84
N GLN A 130 17.97 11.53 6.62
CA GLN A 130 16.98 12.03 5.65
C GLN A 130 15.91 10.98 5.32
N ALA A 131 16.32 9.72 5.10
CA ALA A 131 15.42 8.61 4.83
C ALA A 131 14.52 8.31 6.03
N GLN A 132 15.03 8.39 7.26
CA GLN A 132 14.25 8.23 8.47
C GLN A 132 13.21 9.35 8.62
N ALA A 133 13.64 10.60 8.43
CA ALA A 133 12.74 11.75 8.46
C ALA A 133 11.62 11.66 7.41
N LEU A 134 11.91 11.12 6.22
CA LEU A 134 10.89 10.82 5.21
C LEU A 134 9.96 9.67 5.66
N ALA A 135 10.52 8.58 6.18
CA ALA A 135 9.78 7.42 6.66
C ALA A 135 8.78 7.81 7.76
N ASP A 136 9.19 8.63 8.71
CA ASP A 136 8.37 9.06 9.85
C ASP A 136 7.14 9.86 9.42
N ARG A 137 7.19 10.56 8.29
CA ARG A 137 6.09 11.37 7.74
C ARG A 137 5.43 10.77 6.50
N THR A 138 5.76 9.54 6.14
CA THR A 138 5.10 8.79 5.06
C THR A 138 3.87 8.06 5.57
N TYR A 139 2.76 8.20 4.87
CA TYR A 139 1.47 7.57 5.16
C TYR A 139 0.92 6.89 3.90
N GLU A 140 0.36 5.72 4.08
CA GLU A 140 -0.53 5.17 3.06
C GLU A 140 -1.85 5.96 3.06
N LEU A 141 -2.52 6.07 1.91
CA LEU A 141 -3.69 6.94 1.73
C LEU A 141 -4.83 6.60 2.71
N ALA A 142 -5.18 5.32 2.87
CA ALA A 142 -6.26 4.92 3.78
C ALA A 142 -5.88 5.19 5.25
N GLU A 143 -4.62 4.94 5.62
CA GLU A 143 -4.07 5.29 6.94
C GLU A 143 -4.20 6.80 7.20
N PHE A 144 -3.83 7.63 6.22
CA PHE A 144 -3.86 9.08 6.34
C PHE A 144 -5.29 9.62 6.48
N LEU A 145 -6.20 9.14 5.63
CA LEU A 145 -7.61 9.53 5.68
C LEU A 145 -8.26 9.15 7.00
N LEU A 146 -7.99 7.95 7.49
CA LEU A 146 -8.59 7.43 8.73
C LEU A 146 -8.06 8.14 9.98
N HIS A 147 -6.74 8.26 10.11
CA HIS A 147 -6.10 8.65 11.37
C HIS A 147 -5.67 10.11 11.44
N VAL A 148 -5.33 10.72 10.30
CA VAL A 148 -4.90 12.13 10.25
C VAL A 148 -6.07 13.03 9.86
N CYS A 149 -6.79 12.69 8.79
CA CYS A 149 -7.97 13.47 8.39
C CYS A 149 -9.19 13.16 9.25
N GLN A 150 -9.29 11.95 9.81
CA GLN A 150 -10.46 11.47 10.54
C GLN A 150 -11.74 11.64 9.73
N VAL A 151 -11.66 11.24 8.45
CA VAL A 151 -12.78 11.41 7.49
C VAL A 151 -14.02 10.66 7.94
N THR A 152 -15.17 11.27 7.70
CA THR A 152 -16.46 10.60 7.77
C THR A 152 -16.96 10.36 6.35
N LEU A 153 -17.13 9.10 5.99
CA LEU A 153 -17.64 8.69 4.69
C LEU A 153 -19.16 8.53 4.76
N ASN A 154 -19.85 8.97 3.72
CA ASN A 154 -21.29 8.81 3.57
C ASN A 154 -21.60 8.10 2.25
N ASP A 155 -22.53 7.16 2.30
CA ASP A 155 -23.00 6.47 1.10
C ASP A 155 -23.62 7.43 0.10
N GLN A 156 -23.26 7.24 -1.17
CA GLN A 156 -23.80 8.01 -2.30
C GLN A 156 -24.37 7.09 -3.39
N GLY A 157 -24.25 5.77 -3.22
CA GLY A 157 -24.60 4.77 -4.24
C GLY A 157 -25.68 3.77 -3.79
N ALA A 158 -25.98 2.85 -4.68
CA ALA A 158 -26.83 1.69 -4.39
C ALA A 158 -26.08 0.67 -3.52
N PRO A 159 -26.80 -0.23 -2.83
CA PRO A 159 -26.18 -1.33 -2.10
C PRO A 159 -25.23 -2.14 -2.97
N LEU A 160 -24.05 -2.46 -2.43
CA LEU A 160 -22.98 -3.11 -3.16
C LEU A 160 -22.23 -4.11 -2.25
N LYS A 161 -21.96 -5.30 -2.76
CA LYS A 161 -21.08 -6.28 -2.11
C LYS A 161 -19.66 -6.14 -2.62
N VAL A 162 -18.71 -5.99 -1.71
CA VAL A 162 -17.31 -5.80 -2.07
C VAL A 162 -16.40 -6.83 -1.40
N ALA A 163 -15.48 -7.39 -2.16
CA ALA A 163 -14.33 -8.13 -1.63
C ALA A 163 -13.11 -7.22 -1.61
N VAL A 164 -12.30 -7.32 -0.55
CA VAL A 164 -11.10 -6.47 -0.41
C VAL A 164 -9.85 -7.31 -0.71
N HIS A 165 -9.11 -6.89 -1.71
CA HIS A 165 -7.77 -7.40 -1.98
C HIS A 165 -6.74 -6.45 -1.37
N THR A 166 -5.74 -7.00 -0.70
CA THR A 166 -4.57 -6.25 -0.24
C THR A 166 -3.31 -7.00 -0.63
N SER A 167 -2.36 -6.32 -1.26
CA SER A 167 -1.07 -6.94 -1.57
C SER A 167 -0.34 -7.35 -0.28
N CYS A 168 0.53 -8.36 -0.39
CA CYS A 168 1.22 -8.89 0.78
C CYS A 168 2.10 -7.85 1.49
N SER A 169 2.77 -6.98 0.74
CA SER A 169 3.60 -5.89 1.29
C SER A 169 2.72 -4.83 1.98
N ALA A 170 1.67 -4.33 1.29
CA ALA A 170 0.74 -3.38 1.87
C ALA A 170 0.11 -3.88 3.17
N ARG A 171 -0.27 -5.17 3.20
CA ARG A 171 -0.84 -5.80 4.40
C ARG A 171 0.17 -5.90 5.55
N ARG A 172 1.41 -6.35 5.27
CA ARG A 172 2.40 -6.66 6.30
C ARG A 172 3.13 -5.44 6.83
N GLU A 173 3.40 -4.47 5.98
CA GLU A 173 4.20 -3.29 6.29
C GLU A 173 3.34 -2.09 6.69
N MET A 174 2.18 -1.92 6.02
CA MET A 174 1.33 -0.74 6.19
C MET A 174 -0.04 -1.02 6.82
N ASN A 175 -0.38 -2.27 7.13
CA ASN A 175 -1.69 -2.66 7.68
C ASN A 175 -2.90 -2.14 6.85
N THR A 176 -2.75 -2.00 5.54
CA THR A 176 -3.78 -1.43 4.67
C THR A 176 -5.13 -2.14 4.77
N HIS A 177 -5.11 -3.46 5.03
CA HIS A 177 -6.33 -4.23 5.26
C HIS A 177 -7.11 -3.79 6.52
N VAL A 178 -6.44 -3.28 7.53
CA VAL A 178 -7.10 -2.75 8.76
C VAL A 178 -7.70 -1.38 8.47
N HIS A 179 -6.92 -0.48 7.87
CA HIS A 179 -7.35 0.89 7.58
C HIS A 179 -8.48 0.91 6.54
N GLY A 180 -8.33 0.14 5.44
CA GLY A 180 -9.37 0.05 4.42
C GLY A 180 -10.69 -0.53 4.95
N ARG A 181 -10.62 -1.57 5.78
CA ARG A 181 -11.84 -2.13 6.41
C ARG A 181 -12.51 -1.13 7.35
N ALA A 182 -11.74 -0.36 8.09
CA ALA A 182 -12.30 0.67 8.99
C ALA A 182 -12.98 1.80 8.22
N LEU A 183 -12.47 2.20 7.06
CA LEU A 183 -13.11 3.16 6.17
C LEU A 183 -14.39 2.57 5.55
N LEU A 184 -14.35 1.33 5.04
CA LEU A 184 -15.52 0.66 4.47
C LEU A 184 -16.64 0.45 5.49
N ALA A 185 -16.30 0.19 6.75
CA ALA A 185 -17.28 0.01 7.83
C ALA A 185 -18.10 1.28 8.15
N GLN A 186 -17.70 2.45 7.64
CA GLN A 186 -18.50 3.68 7.74
C GLN A 186 -19.62 3.75 6.71
N LEU A 187 -19.59 2.90 5.66
CA LEU A 187 -20.56 2.90 4.56
C LEU A 187 -21.64 1.86 4.82
N SER A 188 -22.88 2.30 5.05
CA SER A 188 -24.00 1.43 5.40
C SER A 188 -24.55 0.63 4.22
N GLN A 189 -24.34 1.10 2.99
CA GLN A 189 -24.76 0.45 1.75
C GLN A 189 -23.70 -0.49 1.17
N VAL A 190 -22.52 -0.56 1.79
CA VAL A 190 -21.42 -1.41 1.34
C VAL A 190 -21.30 -2.63 2.25
N GLU A 191 -21.67 -3.79 1.76
CA GLU A 191 -21.45 -5.07 2.43
C GLU A 191 -20.08 -5.62 2.05
N ARG A 192 -19.18 -5.73 3.02
CA ARG A 192 -17.90 -6.42 2.81
C ARG A 192 -18.08 -7.93 2.91
N VAL A 193 -17.75 -8.65 1.86
CA VAL A 193 -17.73 -10.11 1.86
C VAL A 193 -16.28 -10.61 2.00
N ASP A 194 -16.10 -11.66 2.79
CA ASP A 194 -14.82 -12.31 2.94
C ASP A 194 -14.58 -13.29 1.78
N HIS A 195 -13.35 -13.42 1.36
CA HIS A 195 -12.94 -14.45 0.42
C HIS A 195 -11.84 -15.34 1.03
N SER A 196 -11.78 -16.59 0.58
CA SER A 196 -10.74 -17.52 1.03
C SER A 196 -9.36 -17.02 0.60
N HIS A 197 -8.33 -17.39 1.34
CA HIS A 197 -6.93 -17.09 1.02
C HIS A 197 -6.61 -15.59 0.86
N GLU A 198 -7.32 -14.71 1.58
CA GLU A 198 -7.16 -13.26 1.48
C GLU A 198 -5.71 -12.81 1.67
N SER A 199 -4.96 -13.43 2.59
CA SER A 199 -3.57 -13.06 2.91
C SER A 199 -2.53 -13.67 1.97
N GLU A 200 -2.92 -14.51 1.02
CA GLU A 200 -2.00 -15.09 0.05
C GLU A 200 -1.50 -14.07 -0.97
N CYS A 201 -0.29 -14.30 -1.47
CA CYS A 201 0.30 -13.48 -2.50
C CYS A 201 -0.50 -13.59 -3.81
N CYS A 202 -0.73 -12.47 -4.48
CA CYS A 202 -1.40 -12.42 -5.78
C CYS A 202 -0.48 -12.72 -6.98
N GLY A 203 0.81 -12.98 -6.75
CA GLY A 203 1.77 -13.26 -7.81
C GLY A 203 2.37 -12.03 -8.51
N PHE A 204 1.87 -10.81 -8.26
CA PHE A 204 2.39 -9.62 -8.95
C PHE A 204 3.87 -9.36 -8.64
N GLY A 205 4.24 -9.17 -7.35
CA GLY A 205 5.62 -9.08 -6.85
C GLY A 205 6.60 -8.17 -7.62
N GLY A 206 6.12 -7.15 -8.31
CA GLY A 206 6.95 -6.27 -9.14
C GLY A 206 7.64 -7.05 -10.27
N THR A 207 8.95 -7.28 -10.14
CA THR A 207 9.72 -8.03 -11.16
C THR A 207 9.41 -9.52 -11.21
N PHE A 208 8.79 -10.10 -10.18
CA PHE A 208 8.48 -11.53 -10.13
C PHE A 208 7.54 -11.94 -11.26
N SER A 209 6.49 -11.15 -11.53
CA SER A 209 5.54 -11.42 -12.61
C SER A 209 6.19 -11.41 -14.01
N VAL A 210 7.27 -10.66 -14.19
CA VAL A 210 8.03 -10.60 -15.45
C VAL A 210 9.04 -11.76 -15.54
N ARG A 211 9.70 -12.10 -14.43
CA ARG A 211 10.76 -13.13 -14.43
C ARG A 211 10.23 -14.55 -14.33
N MET A 212 9.04 -14.73 -13.72
CA MET A 212 8.40 -16.03 -13.49
C MET A 212 6.93 -15.97 -13.92
N PRO A 213 6.64 -15.67 -15.20
CA PRO A 213 5.28 -15.39 -15.67
C PRO A 213 4.32 -16.55 -15.47
N ASP A 214 4.76 -17.80 -15.66
CA ASP A 214 3.90 -18.97 -15.49
C ASP A 214 3.46 -19.16 -14.05
N ILE A 215 4.37 -18.98 -13.09
CA ILE A 215 4.06 -19.09 -11.66
C ILE A 215 3.18 -17.92 -11.23
N ALA A 216 3.52 -16.70 -11.64
CA ALA A 216 2.73 -15.50 -11.35
C ALA A 216 1.32 -15.62 -11.94
N GLY A 217 1.20 -16.15 -13.18
CA GLY A 217 -0.07 -16.42 -13.82
C GLY A 217 -0.95 -17.41 -13.04
N ALA A 218 -0.39 -18.51 -12.56
CA ALA A 218 -1.10 -19.47 -11.72
C ALA A 218 -1.58 -18.83 -10.40
N MET A 219 -0.73 -18.05 -9.74
CA MET A 219 -1.07 -17.37 -8.49
C MET A 219 -2.18 -16.33 -8.68
N VAL A 220 -2.16 -15.55 -9.76
CA VAL A 220 -3.21 -14.57 -10.04
C VAL A 220 -4.52 -15.25 -10.41
N ALA A 221 -4.48 -16.37 -11.14
CA ALA A 221 -5.66 -17.15 -11.47
C ALA A 221 -6.35 -17.71 -10.20
N ASP A 222 -5.56 -18.27 -9.26
CA ASP A 222 -6.08 -18.72 -7.98
C ASP A 222 -6.70 -17.57 -7.18
N LYS A 223 -6.00 -16.44 -7.07
CA LYS A 223 -6.51 -15.26 -6.35
C LYS A 223 -7.81 -14.74 -6.97
N THR A 224 -7.89 -14.67 -8.30
CA THR A 224 -9.10 -14.25 -9.01
C THR A 224 -10.26 -15.21 -8.74
N ARG A 225 -10.01 -16.51 -8.77
CA ARG A 225 -11.03 -17.52 -8.45
C ARG A 225 -11.60 -17.33 -7.03
N TYR A 226 -10.74 -17.16 -6.02
CA TYR A 226 -11.20 -16.92 -4.63
C TYR A 226 -12.03 -15.63 -4.49
N LEU A 227 -11.68 -14.60 -5.25
CA LEU A 227 -12.47 -13.36 -5.28
C LEU A 227 -13.82 -13.56 -5.96
N MET A 228 -13.87 -14.26 -7.09
CA MET A 228 -15.12 -14.56 -7.81
C MET A 228 -16.05 -15.45 -6.98
N ASP A 229 -15.49 -16.46 -6.32
CA ASP A 229 -16.25 -17.40 -5.47
C ASP A 229 -16.81 -16.72 -4.20
N SER A 230 -16.38 -15.51 -3.85
CA SER A 230 -16.89 -14.77 -2.70
C SER A 230 -18.31 -14.24 -2.88
N GLY A 231 -18.80 -14.15 -4.12
CA GLY A 231 -20.07 -13.53 -4.44
C GLY A 231 -20.07 -12.00 -4.33
N ALA A 232 -18.90 -11.37 -4.34
CA ALA A 232 -18.79 -9.91 -4.41
C ALA A 232 -19.16 -9.39 -5.79
N ASP A 233 -19.81 -8.23 -5.82
CA ASP A 233 -20.13 -7.51 -7.05
C ASP A 233 -18.88 -6.81 -7.61
N GLN A 234 -18.00 -6.34 -6.70
CA GLN A 234 -16.78 -5.64 -7.04
C GLN A 234 -15.62 -6.00 -6.10
N MET A 235 -14.40 -5.82 -6.61
CA MET A 235 -13.18 -5.91 -5.83
C MET A 235 -12.61 -4.51 -5.59
N ILE A 236 -12.24 -4.26 -4.33
CA ILE A 236 -11.48 -3.07 -3.91
C ILE A 236 -10.04 -3.49 -3.63
N THR A 237 -9.07 -2.75 -4.13
CA THR A 237 -7.65 -3.03 -3.94
C THR A 237 -6.87 -1.77 -3.59
#